data_b97622f9655a1704c61921094e761bab
#
_entry.id   b97622f9655a1704c61921094e761bab
#
_cell.length_a   1.000
_cell.length_b   1.000
_cell.length_c   1.000
_cell.angle_alpha   90.00
_cell.angle_beta   90.00
_cell.angle_gamma   90.00
#
_symmetry.space_group_name_H-M   'P 1'
#
loop_
_entity.id
_entity.type
_entity.pdbx_description
1 polymer ?
#
loop_
_entity_poly.entity_id
_entity_poly.type
_entity_poly.pdbx_seq_one_letter_code
_entity_poly.pdbx_strand_id
1 'polypeptide(L)'
;MMKVYSCRFFLLFLALCGLIPVWAEKNKGDLSNLVCFVRFLDEDNDEMFERPFSAYEQLFNDDTQGANSVYNYFREASYGQLAWKSSFFPEAVDGRVISYRASRERGYYKEK
;
A
#
# COMPACT_ATOMS: atom_id res chain seq x y z
N MET A 1 -45.03 -38.07 -6.53
CA MET A 1 -43.87 -38.35 -7.40
C MET A 1 -43.19 -37.12 -7.97
N MET A 2 -43.80 -35.94 -7.91
CA MET A 2 -43.17 -34.70 -8.39
C MET A 2 -42.06 -34.09 -7.48
N LYS A 3 -41.92 -34.54 -6.22
CA LYS A 3 -40.94 -34.00 -5.28
C LYS A 3 -39.49 -34.48 -5.52
N VAL A 4 -39.30 -35.58 -6.25
CA VAL A 4 -37.95 -36.17 -6.47
C VAL A 4 -37.20 -35.44 -7.63
N TYR A 5 -37.91 -34.86 -8.55
CA TYR A 5 -37.32 -34.14 -9.69
C TYR A 5 -36.80 -32.77 -9.31
N SER A 6 -37.37 -32.09 -8.32
CA SER A 6 -36.99 -30.77 -7.88
C SER A 6 -35.64 -30.80 -7.10
N CYS A 7 -35.37 -31.87 -6.31
CA CYS A 7 -34.09 -32.01 -5.62
C CYS A 7 -32.91 -32.29 -6.57
N ARG A 8 -33.16 -33.02 -7.67
CA ARG A 8 -32.11 -33.26 -8.68
C ARG A 8 -31.75 -31.99 -9.46
N PHE A 9 -32.74 -31.20 -9.77
CA PHE A 9 -32.54 -29.89 -10.44
C PHE A 9 -31.78 -28.92 -9.52
N PHE A 10 -32.07 -28.91 -8.25
CA PHE A 10 -31.41 -28.04 -7.26
C PHE A 10 -29.94 -28.45 -7.04
N LEU A 11 -29.65 -29.74 -6.98
CA LEU A 11 -28.29 -30.29 -6.90
C LEU A 11 -27.47 -30.00 -8.18
N LEU A 12 -28.08 -30.05 -9.35
CA LEU A 12 -27.43 -29.69 -10.61
C LEU A 12 -27.13 -28.19 -10.69
N PHE A 13 -28.01 -27.34 -10.19
CA PHE A 13 -27.81 -25.89 -10.13
C PHE A 13 -26.68 -25.52 -9.15
N LEU A 14 -26.60 -26.17 -7.99
CA LEU A 14 -25.49 -26.00 -7.03
C LEU A 14 -24.16 -26.47 -7.61
N ALA A 15 -24.14 -27.56 -8.36
CA ALA A 15 -22.93 -28.05 -9.03
C ALA A 15 -22.47 -27.12 -10.17
N LEU A 16 -23.39 -26.49 -10.90
CA LEU A 16 -23.05 -25.49 -11.92
C LEU A 16 -22.51 -24.21 -11.31
N CYS A 17 -23.03 -23.75 -10.17
CA CYS A 17 -22.51 -22.56 -9.47
C CYS A 17 -21.09 -22.77 -8.94
N GLY A 18 -20.71 -24.02 -8.63
CA GLY A 18 -19.35 -24.35 -8.20
C GLY A 18 -18.31 -24.39 -9.32
N LEU A 19 -18.76 -24.36 -10.59
CA LEU A 19 -17.87 -24.42 -11.76
C LEU A 19 -17.55 -23.04 -12.37
N ILE A 20 -18.12 -21.97 -11.84
CA ILE A 20 -17.75 -20.62 -12.26
C ILE A 20 -16.43 -20.29 -11.56
N PRO A 21 -15.30 -20.19 -12.30
CA PRO A 21 -14.06 -19.73 -11.69
C PRO A 21 -14.30 -18.29 -11.27
N VAL A 22 -14.39 -18.05 -9.97
CA VAL A 22 -14.31 -16.71 -9.42
C VAL A 22 -12.87 -16.26 -9.62
N TRP A 23 -12.63 -15.53 -10.69
CA TRP A 23 -11.37 -14.82 -10.91
C TRP A 23 -11.32 -13.65 -9.93
N ALA A 24 -11.07 -13.95 -8.66
CA ALA A 24 -10.62 -12.94 -7.73
C ALA A 24 -9.18 -12.63 -8.13
N GLU A 25 -8.92 -11.41 -8.60
CA GLU A 25 -7.56 -10.93 -8.72
C GLU A 25 -6.87 -11.11 -7.37
N LYS A 26 -5.86 -11.94 -7.39
CA LYS A 26 -5.09 -12.22 -6.18
C LYS A 26 -4.20 -11.02 -5.93
N ASN A 27 -4.61 -10.15 -5.03
CA ASN A 27 -3.72 -9.16 -4.42
C ASN A 27 -2.69 -9.89 -3.57
N LYS A 28 -1.77 -10.57 -4.22
CA LYS A 28 -0.72 -11.37 -3.62
C LYS A 28 0.61 -10.99 -4.24
N GLY A 29 1.66 -11.04 -3.44
CA GLY A 29 3.03 -10.88 -3.89
C GLY A 29 3.70 -9.61 -3.40
N ASP A 30 4.81 -9.30 -4.00
CA ASP A 30 5.63 -8.14 -3.66
C ASP A 30 5.15 -6.92 -4.45
N LEU A 31 4.75 -5.89 -3.73
CA LEU A 31 4.43 -4.58 -4.28
C LEU A 31 5.49 -3.57 -3.86
N SER A 32 5.87 -2.71 -4.78
CA SER A 32 6.80 -1.62 -4.53
C SER A 32 6.09 -0.28 -4.68
N ASN A 33 6.36 0.64 -3.76
CA ASN A 33 5.95 2.03 -3.89
C ASN A 33 7.15 2.96 -3.75
N LEU A 34 6.98 4.19 -4.20
CA LEU A 34 7.97 5.25 -4.06
C LEU A 34 7.43 6.32 -3.11
N VAL A 35 8.16 6.57 -2.06
CA VAL A 35 7.90 7.66 -1.12
C VAL A 35 8.76 8.86 -1.52
N CYS A 36 8.10 9.96 -1.88
CA CYS A 36 8.79 11.17 -2.27
C CYS A 36 8.71 12.20 -1.13
N PHE A 37 9.85 12.67 -0.67
CA PHE A 37 9.92 13.81 0.22
C PHE A 37 9.91 15.08 -0.62
N VAL A 38 8.90 15.91 -0.46
CA VAL A 38 8.70 17.13 -1.25
C VAL A 38 8.54 18.32 -0.32
N ARG A 39 9.25 19.39 -0.62
CA ARG A 39 9.03 20.72 -0.04
C ARG A 39 8.61 21.71 -1.12
N PHE A 40 7.86 22.72 -0.74
CA PHE A 40 7.44 23.76 -1.67
C PHE A 40 8.52 24.83 -1.83
N LEU A 41 8.38 25.67 -2.86
CA LEU A 41 9.38 26.71 -3.17
C LEU A 41 9.57 27.70 -2.02
N ASP A 42 8.52 28.01 -1.29
CA ASP A 42 8.49 28.91 -0.13
C ASP A 42 8.97 28.25 1.20
N GLU A 43 9.40 27.01 1.14
CA GLU A 43 10.00 26.28 2.28
C GLU A 43 11.50 26.17 2.05
N ASP A 44 12.28 27.01 2.78
CA ASP A 44 13.69 27.22 2.47
C ASP A 44 14.63 26.08 2.91
N ASN A 45 14.18 25.18 3.77
CA ASN A 45 15.01 24.14 4.34
C ASN A 45 14.26 22.81 4.51
N ASP A 46 15.01 21.77 4.83
CA ASP A 46 14.49 20.45 5.12
C ASP A 46 14.00 20.29 6.58
N GLU A 47 13.83 21.39 7.33
CA GLU A 47 13.46 21.36 8.76
C GLU A 47 12.13 20.65 9.02
N MET A 48 11.24 20.61 8.06
CA MET A 48 10.00 19.85 8.18
C MET A 48 10.24 18.33 8.30
N PHE A 49 11.44 17.87 7.93
CA PHE A 49 11.84 16.47 8.05
C PHE A 49 12.95 16.32 9.11
N GLU A 50 12.67 16.74 10.33
CA GLU A 50 13.65 16.80 11.43
C GLU A 50 14.13 15.43 11.91
N ARG A 51 13.34 14.38 11.67
CA ARG A 51 13.71 13.04 12.09
C ARG A 51 14.79 12.46 11.18
N PRO A 52 15.68 11.60 11.74
CA PRO A 52 16.63 10.89 10.92
C PRO A 52 15.91 10.01 9.89
N PHE A 53 16.52 9.79 8.73
CA PHE A 53 15.95 8.98 7.67
C PHE A 53 15.53 7.57 8.16
N SER A 54 16.30 6.97 9.06
CA SER A 54 15.98 5.67 9.66
C SER A 54 14.60 5.60 10.32
N ALA A 55 14.12 6.72 10.87
CA ALA A 55 12.80 6.77 11.48
C ALA A 55 11.67 6.66 10.44
N TYR A 56 11.87 7.26 9.27
CA TYR A 56 10.93 7.13 8.15
C TYR A 56 11.00 5.75 7.51
N GLU A 57 12.21 5.22 7.35
CA GLU A 57 12.41 3.87 6.82
C GLU A 57 11.72 2.82 7.69
N GLN A 58 11.84 2.91 9.01
CA GLN A 58 11.12 2.04 9.94
C GLN A 58 9.61 2.20 9.85
N LEU A 59 9.11 3.42 9.74
CA LEU A 59 7.67 3.67 9.61
C LEU A 59 7.06 2.98 8.39
N PHE A 60 7.79 2.91 7.30
CA PHE A 60 7.31 2.31 6.06
C PHE A 60 7.65 0.83 5.91
N ASN A 61 8.85 0.43 6.26
CA ASN A 61 9.43 -0.87 5.88
C ASN A 61 9.70 -1.84 7.04
N ASP A 62 9.46 -1.45 8.30
CA ASP A 62 9.70 -2.37 9.42
C ASP A 62 8.79 -3.60 9.31
N ASP A 63 9.39 -4.75 9.08
CA ASP A 63 8.74 -6.05 8.94
C ASP A 63 8.72 -6.87 10.24
N THR A 64 9.25 -6.30 11.32
CA THR A 64 9.23 -6.94 12.64
C THR A 64 7.80 -7.20 13.08
N GLN A 65 7.53 -8.39 13.57
CA GLN A 65 6.20 -8.78 14.02
C GLN A 65 5.71 -7.82 15.11
N GLY A 66 4.53 -7.25 14.89
CA GLY A 66 3.92 -6.28 15.81
C GLY A 66 4.41 -4.84 15.66
N ALA A 67 5.36 -4.56 14.77
CA ALA A 67 5.76 -3.19 14.46
C ALA A 67 4.62 -2.42 13.79
N ASN A 68 4.46 -1.16 14.20
CA ASN A 68 3.48 -0.26 13.61
C ASN A 68 4.07 0.40 12.35
N SER A 69 4.01 -0.29 11.24
CA SER A 69 4.55 0.13 9.95
C SER A 69 3.54 -0.02 8.83
N VAL A 70 3.77 0.70 7.73
CA VAL A 70 2.97 0.56 6.50
C VAL A 70 3.09 -0.88 5.95
N TYR A 71 4.29 -1.46 6.00
CA TYR A 71 4.51 -2.84 5.60
C TYR A 71 3.61 -3.82 6.35
N ASN A 72 3.60 -3.76 7.68
CA ASN A 72 2.79 -4.64 8.51
C ASN A 72 1.29 -4.39 8.34
N TYR A 73 0.88 -3.14 8.15
CA TYR A 73 -0.51 -2.81 7.87
C TYR A 73 -1.04 -3.55 6.65
N PHE A 74 -0.33 -3.49 5.52
CA PHE A 74 -0.75 -4.20 4.30
C PHE A 74 -0.61 -5.71 4.41
N ARG A 75 0.39 -6.19 5.15
CA ARG A 75 0.54 -7.61 5.44
C ARG A 75 -0.64 -8.16 6.23
N GLU A 76 -1.06 -7.47 7.27
CA GLU A 76 -2.21 -7.85 8.09
C GLU A 76 -3.52 -7.73 7.30
N ALA A 77 -3.74 -6.61 6.63
CA ALA A 77 -4.94 -6.37 5.83
C ALA A 77 -5.12 -7.39 4.70
N SER A 78 -4.04 -7.96 4.19
CA SER A 78 -4.04 -8.98 3.14
C SER A 78 -3.95 -10.41 3.66
N TYR A 79 -4.02 -10.63 4.96
CA TYR A 79 -3.79 -11.94 5.58
C TYR A 79 -2.42 -12.55 5.23
N GLY A 80 -1.37 -11.75 5.27
CA GLY A 80 0.00 -12.16 4.99
C GLY A 80 0.33 -12.37 3.51
N GLN A 81 -0.54 -11.95 2.59
CA GLN A 81 -0.39 -12.21 1.16
C GLN A 81 0.36 -11.12 0.41
N LEU A 82 0.39 -9.89 0.93
CA LEU A 82 1.11 -8.76 0.35
C LEU A 82 2.37 -8.44 1.15
N ALA A 83 3.47 -8.27 0.44
CA ALA A 83 4.68 -7.63 0.94
C ALA A 83 4.80 -6.25 0.27
N TRP A 84 4.60 -5.19 1.04
CA TRP A 84 4.61 -3.81 0.56
C TRP A 84 5.92 -3.15 0.93
N LYS A 85 6.82 -2.97 -0.04
CA LYS A 85 8.12 -2.34 0.16
C LYS A 85 8.16 -0.94 -0.39
N SER A 86 8.70 -0.03 0.39
CA SER A 86 8.82 1.38 0.02
C SER A 86 10.27 1.74 -0.30
N SER A 87 10.46 2.41 -1.41
CA SER A 87 11.68 3.09 -1.78
C SER A 87 11.51 4.60 -1.57
N PHE A 88 12.60 5.32 -1.40
CA PHE A 88 12.56 6.74 -1.04
C PHE A 88 13.28 7.58 -2.08
N PHE A 89 12.71 8.74 -2.37
CA PHE A 89 13.29 9.73 -3.26
C PHE A 89 13.13 11.15 -2.66
N PRO A 90 14.11 12.03 -2.73
CA PRO A 90 15.51 11.77 -3.09
C PRO A 90 16.20 10.82 -2.12
N GLU A 91 17.35 10.26 -2.52
CA GLU A 91 18.12 9.41 -1.62
C GLU A 91 18.61 10.19 -0.40
N ALA A 92 18.58 9.55 0.77
CA ALA A 92 19.09 10.13 1.99
C ALA A 92 20.62 10.33 1.91
N VAL A 93 21.10 11.43 2.50
CA VAL A 93 22.52 11.72 2.59
C VAL A 93 22.90 11.82 4.05
N ASP A 94 23.95 11.06 4.46
CA ASP A 94 24.44 11.01 5.84
C ASP A 94 23.34 10.78 6.89
N GLY A 95 22.38 9.90 6.59
CA GLY A 95 21.27 9.58 7.47
C GLY A 95 20.20 10.68 7.59
N ARG A 96 20.28 11.71 6.75
CA ARG A 96 19.32 12.82 6.72
C ARG A 96 18.35 12.68 5.54
N VAL A 97 17.12 13.05 5.77
CA VAL A 97 16.13 13.17 4.70
C VAL A 97 16.53 14.34 3.79
N ILE A 98 16.58 14.06 2.49
CA ILE A 98 16.71 15.07 1.46
C ILE A 98 15.35 15.19 0.78
N SER A 99 14.85 16.41 0.60
CA SER A 99 13.58 16.65 -0.06
C SER A 99 13.74 17.25 -1.45
N TYR A 100 12.86 16.86 -2.36
CA TYR A 100 12.72 17.49 -3.66
C TYR A 100 12.03 18.86 -3.49
N ARG A 101 12.62 19.92 -4.03
CA ARG A 101 12.01 21.26 -3.99
C ARG A 101 11.08 21.45 -5.18
N ALA A 102 9.80 21.65 -4.92
CA ALA A 102 8.84 21.95 -5.95
C ALA A 102 9.12 23.32 -6.60
N SER A 103 8.75 23.45 -7.86
CA SER A 103 8.98 24.69 -8.64
C SER A 103 8.03 25.84 -8.28
N ARG A 104 7.04 25.59 -7.43
CA ARG A 104 6.02 26.57 -7.04
C ARG A 104 5.83 26.58 -5.53
N GLU A 105 5.34 27.71 -5.03
CA GLU A 105 4.94 27.87 -3.64
C GLU A 105 3.70 27.02 -3.31
N ARG A 106 3.52 26.69 -2.04
CA ARG A 106 2.37 25.92 -1.55
C ARG A 106 1.03 26.53 -1.98
N GLY A 107 0.93 27.87 -1.96
CA GLY A 107 -0.28 28.58 -2.34
C GLY A 107 -0.72 28.37 -3.78
N TYR A 108 0.21 28.07 -4.68
CA TYR A 108 -0.09 27.79 -6.09
C TYR A 108 -0.96 26.54 -6.29
N TYR A 109 -0.80 25.55 -5.42
CA TYR A 109 -1.51 24.27 -5.48
C TYR A 109 -2.83 24.25 -4.69
N LYS A 110 -3.13 25.35 -3.97
CA LYS A 110 -4.42 25.54 -3.35
C LYS A 110 -5.42 25.92 -4.42
N GLU A 111 -6.40 25.08 -4.55
CA GLU A 111 -7.58 25.17 -5.41
C GLU A 111 -7.66 26.25 -6.48
N LYS A 112 -7.85 25.77 -7.67
CA LYS A 112 -8.53 26.53 -8.73
C LYS A 112 -10.02 26.20 -8.70
#